data_52dc2541ac69099b8e7bfb8d443510b8
#
_entry.id   52dc2541ac69099b8e7bfb8d443510b8
#
_cell.length_a   1.000
_cell.length_b   1.000
_cell.length_c   1.000
_cell.angle_alpha   90.00
_cell.angle_beta   90.00
_cell.angle_gamma   90.00
#
_symmetry.space_group_name_H-M   'P 1'
#
loop_
_entity.id
_entity.type
_entity.pdbx_description
1 polymer ?
#
loop_
_entity_poly.entity_id
_entity_poly.type
_entity_poly.pdbx_seq_one_letter_code
_entity_poly.pdbx_strand_id
1 'polypeptide(L)'
;MATAIGLAKLWRAGGRAGVAWSAVGCSRGAYEHALRYANERTQFGKPIASFQLVQDLLVRMLGNITASAALCARLSQLQDAGRMTDEQASLAKAFSTVR
;
A
#
# COMPACT_ATOMS: atom_id res chain seq x y z
N MET A 1 -1.44 -35.14 -6.07
CA MET A 1 -0.19 -34.37 -6.26
C MET A 1 -0.43 -33.00 -6.89
N ALA A 2 -1.15 -32.92 -7.99
CA ALA A 2 -1.49 -31.63 -8.61
C ALA A 2 -2.28 -30.71 -7.65
N THR A 3 -3.19 -31.25 -6.86
CA THR A 3 -3.98 -30.50 -5.88
C THR A 3 -3.11 -29.92 -4.77
N ALA A 4 -2.10 -30.67 -4.30
CA ALA A 4 -1.19 -30.19 -3.25
C ALA A 4 -0.34 -29.03 -3.76
N ILE A 5 0.13 -29.10 -5.01
CA ILE A 5 0.88 -28.03 -5.66
C ILE A 5 0.00 -26.79 -5.83
N GLY A 6 -1.26 -26.97 -6.23
CA GLY A 6 -2.22 -25.89 -6.37
C GLY A 6 -2.48 -25.18 -5.05
N LEU A 7 -2.66 -25.93 -3.95
CA LEU A 7 -2.86 -25.38 -2.62
C LEU A 7 -1.64 -24.59 -2.14
N ALA A 8 -0.42 -25.12 -2.40
CA ALA A 8 0.80 -24.42 -2.03
C ALA A 8 0.95 -23.10 -2.78
N LYS A 9 0.59 -23.08 -4.06
CA LYS A 9 0.61 -21.84 -4.86
C LYS A 9 -0.39 -20.81 -4.32
N LEU A 10 -1.61 -21.25 -3.99
CA LEU A 10 -2.64 -20.37 -3.42
C LEU A 10 -2.18 -19.80 -2.07
N TRP A 11 -1.58 -20.64 -1.24
CA TRP A 11 -1.05 -20.19 0.05
C TRP A 11 0.01 -19.12 -0.12
N ARG A 12 0.96 -19.32 -1.03
CA ARG A 12 2.03 -18.34 -1.28
C ARG A 12 1.49 -17.05 -1.86
N ALA A 13 0.56 -17.14 -2.81
CA ALA A 13 -0.07 -15.96 -3.40
C ALA A 13 -0.85 -15.17 -2.35
N GLY A 14 -1.60 -15.86 -1.49
CA GLY A 14 -2.33 -15.23 -0.39
C GLY A 14 -1.40 -14.57 0.62
N GLY A 15 -0.25 -15.22 0.92
CA GLY A 15 0.76 -14.64 1.81
C GLY A 15 1.37 -13.36 1.25
N ARG A 16 1.67 -13.32 -0.04
CA ARG A 16 2.18 -12.11 -0.69
C ARG A 16 1.15 -11.00 -0.73
N ALA A 17 -0.11 -11.33 -0.98
CA ALA A 17 -1.20 -10.37 -0.93
C ALA A 17 -1.38 -9.80 0.48
N GLY A 18 -1.25 -10.64 1.52
CA GLY A 18 -1.30 -10.20 2.91
C GLY A 18 -0.17 -9.23 3.26
N VAL A 19 1.05 -9.49 2.78
CA VAL A 19 2.18 -8.58 2.96
C VAL A 19 1.92 -7.24 2.28
N ALA A 20 1.35 -7.25 1.07
CA ALA A 20 1.00 -6.04 0.35
C ALA A 20 -0.02 -5.19 1.12
N TRP A 21 -1.07 -5.82 1.66
CA TRP A 21 -2.05 -5.13 2.49
C TRP A 21 -1.44 -4.56 3.77
N SER A 22 -0.52 -5.30 4.40
CA SER A 22 0.19 -4.81 5.58
C SER A 22 1.02 -3.58 5.26
N ALA A 23 1.71 -3.58 4.12
CA ALA A 23 2.49 -2.43 3.66
C ALA A 23 1.60 -1.21 3.41
N VAL A 24 0.42 -1.40 2.80
CA VAL A 24 -0.55 -0.32 2.59
C VAL A 24 -1.03 0.24 3.92
N GLY A 25 -1.34 -0.61 4.89
CA GLY A 25 -1.75 -0.18 6.23
C GLY A 25 -0.68 0.63 6.95
N CYS A 26 0.58 0.19 6.89
CA CYS A 26 1.70 0.92 7.49
C CYS A 26 1.90 2.28 6.81
N SER A 27 1.83 2.34 5.49
CA SER A 27 1.96 3.58 4.73
C SER A 27 0.86 4.57 5.08
N ARG A 28 -0.36 4.07 5.23
CA ARG A 28 -1.52 4.89 5.61
C ARG A 28 -1.36 5.48 7.01
N GLY A 29 -0.91 4.67 7.97
CA GLY A 29 -0.63 5.14 9.33
C GLY A 29 0.46 6.20 9.34
N ALA A 30 1.54 6.00 8.58
CA ALA A 30 2.61 6.97 8.44
C ALA A 30 2.12 8.29 7.83
N TYR A 31 1.27 8.21 6.79
CA TYR A 31 0.67 9.38 6.16
C TYR A 31 -0.21 10.16 7.14
N GLU A 32 -1.07 9.47 7.87
CA GLU A 32 -1.96 10.11 8.85
C GLU A 32 -1.17 10.83 9.93
N HIS A 33 -0.10 10.19 10.42
CA HIS A 33 0.79 10.79 11.40
C HIS A 33 1.52 12.00 10.83
N ALA A 34 2.04 11.90 9.61
CA ALA A 34 2.74 12.99 8.95
C ALA A 34 1.81 14.18 8.70
N LEU A 35 0.57 13.92 8.28
CA LEU A 35 -0.43 14.96 8.05
C LEU A 35 -0.75 15.71 9.34
N ARG A 36 -0.96 14.97 10.43
CA ARG A 36 -1.23 15.56 11.75
C ARG A 36 -0.06 16.40 12.20
N TYR A 37 1.16 15.87 12.13
CA TYR A 37 2.36 16.58 12.52
C TYR A 37 2.55 17.87 11.70
N ALA A 38 2.32 17.79 10.39
CA ALA A 38 2.47 18.95 9.50
C ALA A 38 1.46 20.08 9.84
N ASN A 39 0.28 19.73 10.33
CA ASN A 39 -0.70 20.72 10.75
C ASN A 39 -0.42 21.30 12.13
N GLU A 40 0.29 20.56 13.00
CA GLU A 40 0.59 20.98 14.37
C GLU A 40 1.91 21.73 14.47
N ARG A 41 2.93 21.31 13.71
CA ARG A 41 4.27 21.91 13.79
C ARG A 41 4.28 23.28 13.14
N THR A 42 4.79 24.25 13.86
CA THR A 42 4.85 25.66 13.39
C THR A 42 6.29 26.03 13.08
N GLN A 43 6.53 26.62 11.91
CA GLN A 43 7.79 27.21 11.50
C GLN A 43 7.50 28.53 10.79
N PHE A 44 8.32 29.54 11.05
CA PHE A 44 8.17 30.86 10.45
C PHE A 44 6.78 31.45 10.66
N GLY A 45 6.16 31.18 11.83
CA GLY A 45 4.87 31.73 12.22
C GLY A 45 3.65 31.05 11.61
N LYS A 46 3.82 29.89 10.93
CA LYS A 46 2.70 29.16 10.32
C LYS A 46 2.94 27.66 10.35
N PRO A 47 1.87 26.83 10.28
CA PRO A 47 2.02 25.37 10.24
C PRO A 47 2.84 24.95 9.01
N ILE A 48 3.65 23.92 9.15
CA ILE A 48 4.50 23.45 8.04
C ILE A 48 3.66 22.89 6.88
N ALA A 49 2.42 22.47 7.14
CA ALA A 49 1.51 22.03 6.07
C ALA A 49 1.19 23.14 5.07
N SER A 50 1.42 24.42 5.40
CA SER A 50 1.21 25.53 4.49
C SER A 50 2.37 25.74 3.49
N PHE A 51 3.50 25.03 3.64
CA PHE A 51 4.63 25.13 2.71
C PHE A 51 4.41 24.18 1.53
N GLN A 52 4.72 24.65 0.32
CA GLN A 52 4.49 23.89 -0.90
C GLN A 52 5.29 22.58 -0.94
N LEU A 53 6.54 22.58 -0.44
CA LEU A 53 7.36 21.38 -0.41
C LEU A 53 6.74 20.29 0.46
N VAL A 54 6.18 20.66 1.61
CA VAL A 54 5.50 19.72 2.50
C VAL A 54 4.22 19.21 1.85
N GLN A 55 3.46 20.11 1.21
CA GLN A 55 2.23 19.74 0.49
C GLN A 55 2.53 18.75 -0.63
N ASP A 56 3.62 18.98 -1.40
CA ASP A 56 4.02 18.06 -2.47
C ASP A 56 4.35 16.67 -1.94
N LEU A 57 5.09 16.59 -0.83
CA LEU A 57 5.42 15.31 -0.20
C LEU A 57 4.17 14.57 0.26
N LEU A 58 3.23 15.27 0.90
CA LEU A 58 1.98 14.67 1.38
C LEU A 58 1.13 14.18 0.21
N VAL A 59 1.07 14.92 -0.89
CA VAL A 59 0.33 14.52 -2.09
C VAL A 59 0.94 13.26 -2.71
N ARG A 60 2.27 13.18 -2.78
CA ARG A 60 2.95 11.98 -3.29
C ARG A 60 2.69 10.77 -2.41
N MET A 61 2.73 10.93 -1.09
CA MET A 61 2.41 9.84 -0.16
C MET A 61 0.99 9.35 -0.37
N LEU A 62 0.03 10.26 -0.45
CA LEU A 62 -1.36 9.91 -0.67
C LEU A 62 -1.57 9.23 -2.00
N GLY A 63 -0.94 9.71 -3.07
CA GLY A 63 -0.99 9.09 -4.39
C GLY A 63 -0.47 7.67 -4.38
N ASN A 64 0.67 7.44 -3.74
CA ASN A 64 1.27 6.10 -3.64
C ASN A 64 0.38 5.15 -2.83
N ILE A 65 -0.19 5.62 -1.71
CA ILE A 65 -1.09 4.82 -0.89
C ILE A 65 -2.35 4.46 -1.67
N THR A 66 -2.93 5.44 -2.37
CA THR A 66 -4.15 5.23 -3.16
C THR A 66 -3.90 4.22 -4.28
N ALA A 67 -2.78 4.34 -4.99
CA ALA A 67 -2.42 3.40 -6.05
C ALA A 67 -2.18 2.00 -5.51
N SER A 68 -1.47 1.87 -4.39
CA SER A 68 -1.21 0.58 -3.76
C SER A 68 -2.50 -0.07 -3.26
N ALA A 69 -3.38 0.71 -2.64
CA ALA A 69 -4.67 0.22 -2.15
C ALA A 69 -5.57 -0.25 -3.30
N ALA A 70 -5.60 0.50 -4.41
CA ALA A 70 -6.37 0.13 -5.59
C ALA A 70 -5.86 -1.17 -6.20
N LEU A 71 -4.53 -1.33 -6.29
CA LEU A 71 -3.92 -2.56 -6.78
C LEU A 71 -4.27 -3.75 -5.89
N CYS A 72 -4.14 -3.59 -4.57
CA CYS A 72 -4.46 -4.65 -3.60
C CYS A 72 -5.96 -5.01 -3.65
N ALA A 73 -6.84 -4.01 -3.78
CA ALA A 73 -8.27 -4.25 -3.88
C ALA A 73 -8.61 -5.06 -5.13
N ARG A 74 -7.99 -4.71 -6.28
CA ARG A 74 -8.20 -5.47 -7.52
C ARG A 74 -7.70 -6.90 -7.41
N LEU A 75 -6.55 -7.10 -6.78
CA LEU A 75 -5.99 -8.44 -6.58
C LEU A 75 -6.84 -9.26 -5.63
N SER A 76 -7.40 -8.65 -4.59
CA SER A 76 -8.35 -9.33 -3.69
C SER A 76 -9.58 -9.82 -4.45
N GLN A 77 -10.11 -9.02 -5.36
CA GLN A 77 -11.23 -9.43 -6.22
C GLN A 77 -10.84 -10.61 -7.11
N LEU A 78 -9.65 -10.58 -7.71
CA LEU A 78 -9.15 -11.67 -8.54
C LEU A 78 -8.91 -12.94 -7.73
N GLN A 79 -8.43 -12.82 -6.50
CA GLN A 79 -8.21 -13.94 -5.60
C GLN A 79 -9.53 -14.59 -5.23
N ASP A 80 -10.55 -13.80 -4.89
CA ASP A 80 -11.89 -14.31 -4.56
C ASP A 80 -12.52 -15.04 -5.74
N ALA A 81 -12.24 -14.56 -6.96
CA ALA A 81 -12.70 -15.23 -8.19
C ALA A 81 -11.81 -16.40 -8.62
N GLY A 82 -10.73 -16.69 -7.90
CA GLY A 82 -9.77 -17.74 -8.24
C GLY A 82 -8.92 -17.42 -9.46
N ARG A 83 -8.76 -16.15 -9.80
CA ARG A 83 -8.08 -15.70 -11.03
C ARG A 83 -6.76 -15.00 -10.78
N MET A 84 -6.35 -14.83 -9.52
CA MET A 84 -5.09 -14.18 -9.20
C MET A 84 -3.92 -15.09 -9.54
N THR A 85 -2.90 -14.55 -10.22
CA THR A 85 -1.67 -15.27 -10.53
C THR A 85 -0.57 -14.97 -9.50
N ASP A 86 0.46 -15.84 -9.44
CA ASP A 86 1.63 -15.61 -8.60
C ASP A 86 2.34 -14.30 -8.96
N GLU A 87 2.42 -14.01 -10.24
CA GLU A 87 3.06 -12.79 -10.74
C GLU A 87 2.34 -11.54 -10.26
N GLN A 88 1.01 -11.56 -10.27
CA GLN A 88 0.20 -10.44 -9.77
C GLN A 88 0.40 -10.23 -8.27
N ALA A 89 0.43 -11.31 -7.49
CA ALA A 89 0.66 -11.22 -6.05
C ALA A 89 2.07 -10.68 -5.75
N SER A 90 3.06 -11.13 -6.49
CA SER A 90 4.44 -10.67 -6.34
C SER A 90 4.58 -9.21 -6.73
N LEU A 91 3.90 -8.77 -7.79
CA LEU A 91 3.88 -7.37 -8.20
C LEU A 91 3.27 -6.49 -7.11
N ALA A 92 2.16 -6.91 -6.53
CA ALA A 92 1.50 -6.16 -5.46
C ALA A 92 2.42 -5.99 -4.25
N LYS A 93 3.10 -7.06 -3.83
CA LYS A 93 4.05 -7.00 -2.73
C LYS A 93 5.19 -6.03 -3.04
N ALA A 94 5.81 -6.16 -4.21
CA ALA A 94 6.92 -5.30 -4.61
C ALA A 94 6.48 -3.84 -4.71
N PHE A 95 5.35 -3.57 -5.36
CA PHE A 95 4.84 -2.21 -5.54
C PHE A 95 4.55 -1.55 -4.19
N SER A 96 3.90 -2.28 -3.28
CA SER A 96 3.46 -1.72 -2.00
C SER A 96 4.60 -1.53 -1.01
N THR A 97 5.66 -2.35 -1.07
CA THR A 97 6.75 -2.30 -0.11
C THR A 97 7.87 -1.33 -0.52
N VAL A 98 7.97 -0.99 -1.79
CA VAL A 98 9.01 -0.08 -2.29
C VAL A 98 8.57 1.39 -2.22
N ARG A 99 7.27 1.66 -2.09
CA ARG A 99 6.70 3.01 -2.04
C ARG A 99 6.65 3.55 -0.59
#